data_bff711a0a65a982202bec229dd9ec955
#
_entry.id   bff711a0a65a982202bec229dd9ec955
#
_cell.length_a   1.000
_cell.length_b   1.000
_cell.length_c   1.000
_cell.angle_alpha   90.00
_cell.angle_beta   90.00
_cell.angle_gamma   90.00
#
_symmetry.space_group_name_H-M   'P 1'
#
loop_
_entity.id
_entity.type
_entity.pdbx_description
1 polymer ?
#
loop_
_entity_poly.entity_id
_entity_poly.type
_entity_poly.pdbx_seq_one_letter_code
_entity_poly.pdbx_strand_id
1 'polypeptide(L)' 'MTVQIETKVKLRCIERELGFRKYIYPRRIEAGRMSAELAEQEIRVMEAICDDYR' A
#
# COMPACT_ATOMS: atom_id res chain seq x y z
N MET A 1 22.26 -11.08 12.17
CA MET A 1 22.38 -11.68 10.83
C MET A 1 21.33 -11.09 9.92
N THR A 2 21.73 -10.57 8.78
CA THR A 2 20.81 -9.90 7.87
C THR A 2 20.36 -10.88 6.80
N VAL A 3 19.04 -11.06 6.65
CA VAL A 3 18.47 -11.86 5.58
C VAL A 3 18.27 -10.97 4.37
N GLN A 4 18.86 -11.36 3.24
CA GLN A 4 18.64 -10.63 2.00
C GLN A 4 17.39 -11.15 1.33
N ILE A 5 16.48 -10.24 1.03
CA ILE A 5 15.23 -10.55 0.34
C ILE A 5 15.28 -9.94 -1.04
N GLU A 6 14.97 -10.74 -2.05
CA GLU A 6 14.99 -10.28 -3.44
C GLU A 6 13.98 -9.17 -3.68
N THR A 7 14.33 -8.25 -4.57
CA THR A 7 13.48 -7.11 -4.93
C THR A 7 12.09 -7.56 -5.40
N LYS A 8 12.01 -8.61 -6.21
CA LYS A 8 10.71 -9.10 -6.69
C LYS A 8 9.81 -9.62 -5.59
N VAL A 9 10.40 -10.16 -4.50
CA VAL A 9 9.62 -10.61 -3.33
C VAL A 9 9.08 -9.39 -2.59
N LYS A 10 9.90 -8.37 -2.42
CA LYS A 10 9.49 -7.11 -1.80
C LYS A 10 8.37 -6.46 -2.61
N LEU A 11 8.52 -6.44 -3.92
CA LEU A 11 7.52 -5.85 -4.81
C LEU A 11 6.17 -6.57 -4.69
N ARG A 12 6.17 -7.89 -4.71
CA ARG A 12 4.94 -8.67 -4.52
C ARG A 12 4.25 -8.35 -3.20
N CYS A 13 5.04 -8.23 -2.14
CA CYS A 13 4.52 -7.92 -0.82
C CYS A 13 3.84 -6.55 -0.82
N ILE A 14 4.51 -5.54 -1.39
CA ILE A 14 3.97 -4.18 -1.45
C ILE A 14 2.73 -4.13 -2.34
N GLU A 15 2.74 -4.80 -3.47
CA GLU A 15 1.58 -4.84 -4.37
C GLU A 15 0.37 -5.47 -3.70
N ARG A 16 0.58 -6.54 -2.94
CA ARG A 16 -0.49 -7.20 -2.19
C ARG A 16 -1.06 -6.25 -1.12
N GLU A 17 -0.18 -5.56 -0.39
CA GLU A 17 -0.60 -4.60 0.62
C GLU A 17 -1.34 -3.42 0.00
N LEU A 18 -0.88 -2.94 -1.15
CA LEU A 18 -1.55 -1.87 -1.87
C LEU A 18 -2.96 -2.30 -2.29
N GLY A 19 -3.09 -3.51 -2.82
CA GLY A 19 -4.39 -4.06 -3.20
C GLY A 19 -5.34 -4.16 -2.01
N PHE A 20 -4.83 -4.59 -0.86
CA PHE A 20 -5.62 -4.67 0.38
C PHE A 20 -6.09 -3.27 0.80
N ARG A 21 -5.20 -2.28 0.76
CA ARG A 21 -5.56 -0.90 1.13
C ARG A 21 -6.60 -0.30 0.19
N LYS A 22 -6.49 -0.55 -1.11
CA LYS A 22 -7.47 -0.10 -2.09
C LYS A 22 -8.86 -0.72 -1.83
N TYR A 23 -8.88 -1.91 -1.22
CA TYR A 23 -10.11 -2.58 -0.84
C TYR A 23 -10.69 -2.01 0.46
N ILE A 24 -9.85 -1.87 1.50
CA ILE A 24 -10.33 -1.56 2.85
C ILE A 24 -10.58 -0.06 3.08
N TYR A 25 -9.82 0.81 2.41
CA TYR A 25 -9.91 2.26 2.66
C TYR A 25 -11.28 2.85 2.33
N PRO A 26 -11.93 2.50 1.19
CA PRO A 26 -13.28 2.99 0.94
C PRO A 26 -14.26 2.60 2.03
N ARG A 27 -14.10 1.42 2.59
CA ARG A 27 -14.96 0.93 3.69
C ARG A 27 -14.74 1.74 4.97
N ARG A 28 -13.49 2.09 5.26
CA ARG A 28 -13.15 2.90 6.42
C ARG A 28 -13.65 4.33 6.27
N ILE A 29 -13.57 4.88 5.06
CA ILE A 29 -14.09 6.21 4.76
C ILE A 29 -15.60 6.22 4.99
N GLU A 30 -16.32 5.25 4.45
CA GLU A 30 -17.76 5.13 4.60
C GLU A 30 -18.17 4.97 6.06
N ALA A 31 -17.37 4.26 6.84
CA ALA A 31 -17.61 4.07 8.27
C ALA A 31 -17.21 5.28 9.13
N GLY A 32 -16.67 6.33 8.52
CA GLY A 32 -16.24 7.52 9.23
C GLY A 32 -14.95 7.35 10.03
N ARG A 33 -14.17 6.32 9.72
CA ARG A 33 -12.93 6.00 10.45
C ARG A 33 -11.67 6.52 9.77
N MET A 34 -11.81 7.07 8.58
CA MET A 34 -10.68 7.55 7.80
C MET A 34 -11.16 8.64 6.86
N SER A 35 -10.37 9.71 6.69
CA SER A 35 -10.70 10.74 5.71
C SER A 35 -10.32 10.28 4.30
N ALA A 36 -11.08 10.73 3.31
CA ALA A 36 -10.78 10.44 1.92
C ALA A 36 -9.41 10.99 1.50
N GLU A 37 -9.04 12.14 2.02
CA GLU A 37 -7.74 12.77 1.73
C GLU A 37 -6.58 11.94 2.25
N LEU A 38 -6.69 11.44 3.48
CA LEU A 38 -5.66 10.59 4.06
C LEU A 38 -5.55 9.28 3.29
N ALA A 39 -6.69 8.67 2.94
CA ALA A 39 -6.70 7.44 2.17
C ALA A 39 -6.01 7.62 0.83
N GLU A 40 -6.31 8.71 0.12
CA GLU A 40 -5.69 9.01 -1.17
C GLU A 40 -4.18 9.18 -1.03
N GLN A 41 -3.74 9.93 -0.02
CA GLN A 41 -2.33 10.15 0.25
C GLN A 41 -1.59 8.85 0.52
N GLU A 42 -2.15 7.98 1.37
CA GLU A 42 -1.55 6.68 1.70
C GLU A 42 -1.44 5.79 0.46
N ILE A 43 -2.45 5.77 -0.38
CA ILE A 43 -2.41 5.00 -1.63
C ILE A 43 -1.32 5.51 -2.56
N ARG A 44 -1.19 6.83 -2.70
CA ARG A 44 -0.15 7.44 -3.55
C ARG A 44 1.25 7.10 -3.05
N VAL A 45 1.46 7.13 -1.74
CA VAL A 45 2.76 6.76 -1.15
C VAL A 45 3.07 5.30 -1.45
N MET A 46 2.10 4.41 -1.27
CA MET A 46 2.30 2.99 -1.56
C MET A 46 2.57 2.74 -3.05
N GLU A 47 1.88 3.46 -3.93
CA GLU A 47 2.14 3.36 -5.37
C GLU A 47 3.54 3.81 -5.73
N ALA A 48 4.01 4.90 -5.11
CA ALA A 48 5.37 5.38 -5.31
C ALA A 48 6.41 4.36 -4.86
N ILE A 49 6.17 3.70 -3.72
CA ILE A 49 7.07 2.65 -3.24
C ILE A 49 7.08 1.47 -4.22
N CYS A 50 5.92 1.07 -4.73
CA CYS A 50 5.85 0.02 -5.75
C CYS A 50 6.68 0.39 -6.98
N ASP A 51 6.58 1.63 -7.45
CA ASP A 51 7.30 2.11 -8.61
C ASP A 51 8.82 2.07 -8.38
N ASP A 52 9.26 2.34 -7.16
CA ASP A 52 10.68 2.29 -6.81
C ASP A 52 11.26 0.88 -6.93
N TYR A 53 10.42 -0.14 -6.80
CA TYR A 53 10.85 -1.54 -6.88
C TYR A 53 10.61 -2.19 -8.26
N ARG A 54 10.01 -1.48 -9.17
CA ARG A 54 9.77 -1.98 -10.55
C ARG A 54 10.94 -1.74 -11.52
#